data_72e7ef5aa1450775e5e1ce62e9a41be4
#
_entry.id   72e7ef5aa1450775e5e1ce62e9a41be4
#
_cell.length_a   1.000
_cell.length_b   1.000
_cell.length_c   1.000
_cell.angle_alpha   90.00
_cell.angle_beta   90.00
_cell.angle_gamma   90.00
#
_symmetry.space_group_name_H-M   'P 1'
#
loop_
_entity.id
_entity.type
_entity.pdbx_description
1 polymer ?
#
loop_
_entity_poly.entity_id
_entity_poly.type
_entity_poly.pdbx_seq_one_letter_code
_entity_poly.pdbx_strand_id
1 'polypeptide(L)'
;AKRPRNTPSNDNTTHTRTHRGRRKMSSFILEKNNGLAIVTMDMLDSPQNVLNDTIGREFEALFDDIERDSSLNAMIFKSGKAGCFVAGADISMLQNIETLEQAKASSQLLHSLFQRIADLKIITVAAIDGVCLGGGLELALVFDYRIATSAKTTIIGLPEVQLGVLPGGGGTTRLPRMMSLPDALDMLLTGK
;
A
#
# COMPACT_ATOMS: atom_id res chain seq x y z
N ALA A 1 44.55 40.00 43.08
CA ALA A 1 43.89 40.13 41.79
C ALA A 1 43.13 38.84 41.50
N LYS A 2 41.80 38.86 41.69
CA LYS A 2 40.92 37.71 41.38
C LYS A 2 40.44 37.83 39.95
N ARG A 3 40.61 36.74 39.17
CA ARG A 3 40.06 36.58 37.82
C ARG A 3 38.55 36.35 37.91
N PRO A 4 37.73 36.88 36.99
CA PRO A 4 36.31 36.58 36.93
C PRO A 4 36.04 35.21 36.31
N ARG A 5 35.02 34.49 36.84
CA ARG A 5 34.55 33.20 36.33
C ARG A 5 33.68 33.46 35.11
N ASN A 6 33.97 32.78 34.03
CA ASN A 6 33.07 32.65 32.87
C ASN A 6 31.88 31.75 33.22
N THR A 7 30.69 32.29 33.10
CA THR A 7 29.44 31.53 33.07
C THR A 7 29.23 30.94 31.67
N PRO A 8 28.82 29.66 31.53
CA PRO A 8 28.46 29.11 30.22
C PRO A 8 27.10 29.69 29.78
N SER A 9 27.06 30.18 28.55
CA SER A 9 25.86 30.57 27.86
C SER A 9 24.96 29.33 27.63
N ASN A 10 23.73 29.43 28.13
CA ASN A 10 22.64 28.50 27.79
C ASN A 10 22.26 28.70 26.31
N ASP A 11 22.78 27.88 25.43
CA ASP A 11 22.21 27.71 24.10
C ASP A 11 20.93 26.90 24.22
N ASN A 12 19.82 27.62 24.30
CA ASN A 12 18.48 27.09 24.15
C ASN A 12 18.25 26.79 22.66
N THR A 13 18.78 25.67 22.17
CA THR A 13 18.32 25.09 20.91
C THR A 13 16.89 24.59 21.11
N THR A 14 15.94 25.43 20.73
CA THR A 14 14.53 25.08 20.55
C THR A 14 14.44 23.96 19.53
N HIS A 15 14.39 22.71 20.00
CA HIS A 15 13.93 21.59 19.21
C HIS A 15 12.45 21.86 18.88
N THR A 16 12.21 22.32 17.67
CA THR A 16 10.89 22.34 17.06
C THR A 16 10.34 20.91 17.11
N ARG A 17 9.40 20.67 18.04
CA ARG A 17 8.59 19.48 18.08
C ARG A 17 7.78 19.43 16.80
N THR A 18 8.24 18.65 15.82
CA THR A 18 7.48 18.31 14.62
C THR A 18 6.21 17.59 15.06
N HIS A 19 5.06 18.15 14.76
CA HIS A 19 3.75 17.55 15.05
C HIS A 19 3.64 16.24 14.27
N ARG A 20 3.72 15.13 14.99
CA ARG A 20 3.46 13.78 14.47
C ARG A 20 1.95 13.59 14.51
N GLY A 21 1.26 13.87 13.41
CA GLY A 21 -0.14 13.50 13.26
C GLY A 21 -0.25 11.98 13.06
N ARG A 22 -0.96 11.28 13.95
CA ARG A 22 -1.31 9.86 13.79
C ARG A 22 -2.82 9.73 13.77
N ARG A 23 -3.37 9.17 12.68
CA ARG A 23 -4.79 8.80 12.55
C ARG A 23 -4.89 7.28 12.39
N LYS A 24 -5.74 6.64 13.20
CA LYS A 24 -6.05 5.21 13.10
C LYS A 24 -7.46 5.07 12.53
N MET A 25 -7.59 4.30 11.48
CA MET A 25 -8.83 3.75 10.92
C MET A 25 -8.94 2.28 11.33
N SER A 26 -10.01 1.58 10.98
CA SER A 26 -10.14 0.17 11.44
C SER A 26 -9.02 -0.72 10.87
N SER A 27 -8.63 -0.50 9.60
CA SER A 27 -7.64 -1.34 8.90
C SER A 27 -6.37 -0.56 8.50
N PHE A 28 -6.33 0.77 8.69
CA PHE A 28 -5.20 1.60 8.34
C PHE A 28 -4.73 2.48 9.47
N ILE A 29 -3.43 2.68 9.54
CA ILE A 29 -2.78 3.68 10.39
C ILE A 29 -2.06 4.64 9.45
N LEU A 30 -2.42 5.93 9.50
CA LEU A 30 -1.74 7.00 8.81
C LEU A 30 -0.90 7.80 9.80
N GLU A 31 0.40 7.86 9.55
CA GLU A 31 1.35 8.69 10.27
C GLU A 31 1.97 9.70 9.31
N LYS A 32 1.97 10.97 9.68
CA LYS A 32 2.55 12.06 8.88
C LYS A 32 3.70 12.71 9.65
N ASN A 33 4.86 12.84 9.00
CA ASN A 33 6.05 13.45 9.60
C ASN A 33 6.95 14.07 8.52
N ASN A 34 7.24 15.36 8.62
CA ASN A 34 8.19 16.07 7.75
C ASN A 34 7.96 15.85 6.24
N GLY A 35 6.71 15.93 5.79
CA GLY A 35 6.37 15.75 4.37
C GLY A 35 6.29 14.28 3.92
N LEU A 36 6.46 13.32 4.82
CA LEU A 36 6.31 11.89 4.57
C LEU A 36 5.03 11.37 5.21
N ALA A 37 4.19 10.71 4.43
CA ALA A 37 3.09 9.88 4.89
C ALA A 37 3.54 8.42 5.00
N ILE A 38 3.28 7.76 6.13
CA ILE A 38 3.44 6.33 6.30
C ILE A 38 2.07 5.73 6.50
N VAL A 39 1.63 4.94 5.53
CA VAL A 39 0.39 4.18 5.55
C VAL A 39 0.71 2.74 5.96
N THR A 40 0.18 2.32 7.07
CA THR A 40 0.29 0.92 7.52
C THR A 40 -1.07 0.25 7.40
N MET A 41 -1.19 -0.78 6.55
CA MET A 41 -2.37 -1.63 6.49
C MET A 41 -2.26 -2.73 7.53
N ASP A 42 -3.22 -2.78 8.44
CA ASP A 42 -3.26 -3.74 9.54
C ASP A 42 -4.71 -4.06 9.90
N MET A 43 -5.32 -4.97 9.13
CA MET A 43 -6.71 -5.37 9.32
C MET A 43 -6.93 -5.96 10.70
N LEU A 44 -7.92 -5.42 11.43
CA LEU A 44 -8.36 -6.00 12.69
C LEU A 44 -9.02 -7.36 12.44
N ASP A 45 -8.86 -8.26 13.41
CA ASP A 45 -9.51 -9.58 13.41
C ASP A 45 -9.19 -10.46 12.18
N SER A 46 -8.10 -10.18 11.48
CA SER A 46 -7.62 -10.98 10.36
C SER A 46 -6.12 -11.27 10.49
N PRO A 47 -5.68 -12.51 10.26
CA PRO A 47 -4.26 -12.85 10.26
C PRO A 47 -3.51 -12.27 9.07
N GLN A 48 -4.22 -11.88 8.01
CA GLN A 48 -3.67 -11.36 6.77
C GLN A 48 -4.40 -10.07 6.34
N ASN A 49 -3.72 -9.24 5.58
CA ASN A 49 -4.35 -8.15 4.85
C ASN A 49 -4.94 -8.70 3.54
N VAL A 50 -6.21 -8.43 3.31
CA VAL A 50 -6.91 -8.76 2.06
C VAL A 50 -7.69 -7.54 1.57
N LEU A 51 -8.02 -7.52 0.28
CA LEU A 51 -8.85 -6.46 -0.31
C LEU A 51 -10.32 -6.89 -0.27
N ASN A 52 -11.16 -6.09 0.38
CA ASN A 52 -12.61 -6.27 0.47
C ASN A 52 -13.32 -4.91 0.47
N ASP A 53 -14.65 -4.92 0.50
CA ASP A 53 -15.47 -3.69 0.43
C ASP A 53 -15.19 -2.71 1.59
N THR A 54 -14.86 -3.21 2.78
CA THR A 54 -14.52 -2.35 3.92
C THR A 54 -13.21 -1.62 3.66
N ILE A 55 -12.21 -2.35 3.16
CA ILE A 55 -10.93 -1.78 2.75
C ILE A 55 -11.14 -0.74 1.65
N GLY A 56 -11.99 -0.99 0.66
CA GLY A 56 -12.30 -0.03 -0.40
C GLY A 56 -12.78 1.32 0.15
N ARG A 57 -13.75 1.31 1.06
CA ARG A 57 -14.27 2.55 1.70
C ARG A 57 -13.23 3.27 2.56
N GLU A 58 -12.41 2.51 3.28
CA GLU A 58 -11.34 3.10 4.10
C GLU A 58 -10.21 3.68 3.25
N PHE A 59 -9.92 3.08 2.10
CA PHE A 59 -8.99 3.62 1.11
C PHE A 59 -9.44 5.00 0.62
N GLU A 60 -10.73 5.15 0.26
CA GLU A 60 -11.25 6.45 -0.19
C GLU A 60 -10.99 7.54 0.86
N ALA A 61 -11.35 7.29 2.11
CA ALA A 61 -11.14 8.26 3.19
C ALA A 61 -9.65 8.52 3.49
N LEU A 62 -8.80 7.50 3.35
CA LEU A 62 -7.35 7.62 3.52
C LEU A 62 -6.74 8.53 2.45
N PHE A 63 -7.09 8.28 1.18
CA PHE A 63 -6.54 9.07 0.07
C PHE A 63 -7.09 10.48 0.03
N ASP A 64 -8.33 10.72 0.48
CA ASP A 64 -8.83 12.06 0.72
C ASP A 64 -7.95 12.88 1.67
N ASP A 65 -7.47 12.23 2.75
CA ASP A 65 -6.57 12.89 3.72
C ASP A 65 -5.17 13.15 3.15
N ILE A 66 -4.68 12.27 2.28
CA ILE A 66 -3.36 12.40 1.65
C ILE A 66 -3.39 13.47 0.56
N GLU A 67 -4.39 13.44 -0.31
CA GLU A 67 -4.53 14.39 -1.45
C GLU A 67 -4.74 15.83 -1.00
N ARG A 68 -5.43 16.05 0.15
CA ARG A 68 -5.67 17.40 0.70
C ARG A 68 -4.45 17.98 1.41
N ASP A 69 -3.45 17.18 1.73
CA ASP A 69 -2.28 17.63 2.50
C ASP A 69 -1.13 18.01 1.56
N SER A 70 -1.12 19.27 1.15
CA SER A 70 -0.08 19.83 0.26
C SER A 70 1.33 19.87 0.86
N SER A 71 1.48 19.55 2.15
CA SER A 71 2.80 19.46 2.79
C SER A 71 3.51 18.12 2.53
N LEU A 72 2.79 17.12 2.01
CA LEU A 72 3.34 15.81 1.70
C LEU A 72 4.16 15.82 0.39
N ASN A 73 5.31 15.16 0.42
CA ASN A 73 6.20 14.96 -0.73
C ASN A 73 6.36 13.49 -1.11
N ALA A 74 6.09 12.59 -0.16
CA ALA A 74 6.20 11.16 -0.37
C ALA A 74 5.23 10.36 0.51
N MET A 75 4.91 9.14 0.07
CA MET A 75 4.14 8.15 0.81
C MET A 75 4.82 6.79 0.77
N ILE A 76 4.91 6.14 1.92
CA ILE A 76 5.29 4.73 2.04
C ILE A 76 4.05 3.95 2.47
N PHE A 77 3.70 2.93 1.68
CA PHE A 77 2.67 1.95 2.03
C PHE A 77 3.33 0.66 2.49
N LYS A 78 2.96 0.17 3.66
CA LYS A 78 3.48 -1.06 4.25
C LYS A 78 2.40 -1.85 4.97
N SER A 79 2.70 -3.09 5.29
CA SER A 79 1.86 -3.93 6.14
C SER A 79 2.25 -3.83 7.62
N GLY A 80 1.25 -3.99 8.50
CA GLY A 80 1.42 -4.25 9.93
C GLY A 80 1.45 -5.75 10.25
N LYS A 81 1.15 -6.63 9.28
CA LYS A 81 1.15 -8.09 9.45
C LYS A 81 2.52 -8.68 9.17
N ALA A 82 3.04 -9.47 10.09
CA ALA A 82 4.29 -10.19 9.88
C ALA A 82 4.12 -11.22 8.74
N GLY A 83 5.05 -11.22 7.77
CA GLY A 83 5.06 -12.17 6.66
C GLY A 83 3.91 -12.04 5.65
N CYS A 84 3.13 -10.95 5.70
CA CYS A 84 2.06 -10.69 4.76
C CYS A 84 2.00 -9.20 4.42
N PHE A 85 2.27 -8.85 3.16
CA PHE A 85 1.99 -7.51 2.65
C PHE A 85 0.50 -7.35 2.40
N VAL A 86 -0.02 -7.95 1.32
CA VAL A 86 -1.46 -8.08 0.99
C VAL A 86 -1.65 -9.39 0.23
N ALA A 87 -2.49 -10.29 0.76
CA ALA A 87 -2.67 -11.63 0.23
C ALA A 87 -3.60 -11.74 -0.99
N GLY A 88 -4.16 -10.61 -1.44
CA GLY A 88 -5.07 -10.55 -2.59
C GLY A 88 -6.47 -10.10 -2.22
N ALA A 89 -7.43 -10.38 -3.10
CA ALA A 89 -8.85 -10.17 -2.82
C ALA A 89 -9.36 -11.19 -1.80
N ASP A 90 -10.37 -10.79 -1.02
CA ASP A 90 -11.09 -11.72 -0.16
C ASP A 90 -11.84 -12.75 -1.02
N ILE A 91 -11.48 -14.02 -0.87
CA ILE A 91 -12.05 -15.12 -1.67
C ILE A 91 -13.56 -15.23 -1.46
N SER A 92 -14.05 -14.96 -0.23
CA SER A 92 -15.48 -14.99 0.06
C SER A 92 -16.25 -13.91 -0.72
N MET A 93 -15.63 -12.75 -0.92
CA MET A 93 -16.20 -11.70 -1.76
C MET A 93 -16.30 -12.13 -3.23
N LEU A 94 -15.26 -12.80 -3.75
CA LEU A 94 -15.26 -13.31 -5.12
C LEU A 94 -16.32 -14.41 -5.34
N GLN A 95 -16.53 -15.28 -4.35
CA GLN A 95 -17.55 -16.34 -4.39
C GLN A 95 -18.99 -15.81 -4.39
N ASN A 96 -19.21 -14.61 -3.87
CA ASN A 96 -20.53 -13.96 -3.81
C ASN A 96 -20.86 -13.15 -5.08
N ILE A 97 -19.99 -13.14 -6.08
CA ILE A 97 -20.26 -12.50 -7.38
C ILE A 97 -21.11 -13.46 -8.21
N GLU A 98 -22.38 -13.11 -8.43
CA GLU A 98 -23.35 -13.93 -9.13
C GLU A 98 -23.64 -13.41 -10.54
N THR A 99 -23.37 -12.13 -10.83
CA THR A 99 -23.72 -11.51 -12.12
C THR A 99 -22.51 -10.84 -12.77
N LEU A 100 -22.59 -10.69 -14.09
CA LEU A 100 -21.57 -9.95 -14.86
C LEU A 100 -21.46 -8.49 -14.40
N GLU A 101 -22.57 -7.87 -14.07
CA GLU A 101 -22.65 -6.50 -13.59
C GLU A 101 -21.91 -6.33 -12.27
N GLN A 102 -22.09 -7.28 -11.33
CA GLN A 102 -21.34 -7.30 -10.06
C GLN A 102 -19.85 -7.47 -10.29
N ALA A 103 -19.43 -8.41 -11.13
CA ALA A 103 -18.03 -8.63 -11.48
C ALA A 103 -17.40 -7.37 -12.09
N LYS A 104 -18.10 -6.74 -13.03
CA LYS A 104 -17.67 -5.50 -13.67
C LYS A 104 -17.56 -4.35 -12.66
N ALA A 105 -18.55 -4.18 -11.80
CA ALA A 105 -18.55 -3.12 -10.79
C ALA A 105 -17.37 -3.28 -9.80
N SER A 106 -17.12 -4.50 -9.32
CA SER A 106 -15.98 -4.80 -8.42
C SER A 106 -14.65 -4.48 -9.07
N SER A 107 -14.43 -4.90 -10.32
CA SER A 107 -13.21 -4.58 -11.06
C SER A 107 -13.07 -3.07 -11.30
N GLN A 108 -14.15 -2.37 -11.68
CA GLN A 108 -14.13 -0.92 -11.90
C GLN A 108 -13.82 -0.13 -10.62
N LEU A 109 -14.37 -0.56 -9.48
CA LEU A 109 -14.06 0.03 -8.18
C LEU A 109 -12.57 -0.11 -7.87
N LEU A 110 -12.02 -1.31 -8.00
CA LEU A 110 -10.60 -1.58 -7.76
C LEU A 110 -9.70 -0.75 -8.68
N HIS A 111 -10.05 -0.66 -9.97
CA HIS A 111 -9.35 0.20 -10.92
C HIS A 111 -9.38 1.68 -10.51
N SER A 112 -10.52 2.20 -10.08
CA SER A 112 -10.65 3.61 -9.67
C SER A 112 -9.82 3.91 -8.43
N LEU A 113 -9.83 3.04 -7.43
CA LEU A 113 -9.02 3.17 -6.21
C LEU A 113 -7.52 3.14 -6.52
N PHE A 114 -7.10 2.20 -7.35
CA PHE A 114 -5.69 2.08 -7.75
C PHE A 114 -5.24 3.24 -8.62
N GLN A 115 -6.11 3.76 -9.47
CA GLN A 115 -5.80 4.93 -10.29
C GLN A 115 -5.58 6.19 -9.44
N ARG A 116 -6.33 6.37 -8.33
CA ARG A 116 -6.08 7.47 -7.39
C ARG A 116 -4.65 7.44 -6.84
N ILE A 117 -4.13 6.24 -6.51
CA ILE A 117 -2.73 6.10 -6.05
C ILE A 117 -1.76 6.51 -7.16
N ALA A 118 -1.97 6.00 -8.38
CA ALA A 118 -1.12 6.30 -9.53
C ALA A 118 -1.12 7.79 -9.92
N ASP A 119 -2.21 8.52 -9.60
CA ASP A 119 -2.38 9.95 -9.93
C ASP A 119 -1.86 10.90 -8.84
N LEU A 120 -1.45 10.37 -7.68
CA LEU A 120 -0.87 11.17 -6.60
C LEU A 120 0.33 11.97 -7.13
N LYS A 121 0.44 13.24 -6.71
CA LYS A 121 1.53 14.14 -7.12
C LYS A 121 2.75 14.07 -6.21
N ILE A 122 2.81 13.08 -5.35
CA ILE A 122 3.89 12.79 -4.42
C ILE A 122 4.54 11.45 -4.78
N ILE A 123 5.79 11.24 -4.39
CA ILE A 123 6.48 9.97 -4.62
C ILE A 123 5.83 8.88 -3.77
N THR A 124 5.50 7.74 -4.39
CA THR A 124 4.84 6.61 -3.73
C THR A 124 5.72 5.37 -3.72
N VAL A 125 5.79 4.70 -2.56
CA VAL A 125 6.63 3.50 -2.37
C VAL A 125 5.81 2.40 -1.72
N ALA A 126 5.74 1.21 -2.35
CA ALA A 126 5.26 -0.01 -1.73
C ALA A 126 6.43 -0.75 -1.05
N ALA A 127 6.36 -0.91 0.26
CA ALA A 127 7.34 -1.66 1.05
C ALA A 127 6.80 -3.07 1.34
N ILE A 128 7.25 -4.04 0.55
CA ILE A 128 6.72 -5.40 0.51
C ILE A 128 7.53 -6.30 1.44
N ASP A 129 6.88 -6.88 2.45
CA ASP A 129 7.46 -7.90 3.32
C ASP A 129 6.45 -9.05 3.48
N GLY A 130 6.83 -10.24 3.03
CA GLY A 130 5.96 -11.42 3.02
C GLY A 130 5.06 -11.52 1.79
N VAL A 131 3.90 -12.15 1.95
CA VAL A 131 2.95 -12.51 0.87
C VAL A 131 2.38 -11.26 0.20
N CYS A 132 2.54 -11.17 -1.13
CA CYS A 132 2.03 -10.12 -2.00
C CYS A 132 1.45 -10.75 -3.26
N LEU A 133 0.21 -11.19 -3.20
CA LEU A 133 -0.42 -12.02 -4.23
C LEU A 133 -1.66 -11.36 -4.82
N GLY A 134 -1.96 -11.68 -6.08
CA GLY A 134 -3.18 -11.28 -6.75
C GLY A 134 -3.42 -9.77 -6.68
N GLY A 135 -4.59 -9.35 -6.24
CA GLY A 135 -4.91 -7.93 -6.00
C GLY A 135 -3.90 -7.18 -5.13
N GLY A 136 -3.16 -7.88 -4.25
CA GLY A 136 -2.08 -7.29 -3.45
C GLY A 136 -0.87 -6.92 -4.30
N LEU A 137 -0.51 -7.74 -5.29
CA LEU A 137 0.49 -7.37 -6.28
C LEU A 137 -0.04 -6.27 -7.20
N GLU A 138 -1.28 -6.35 -7.64
CA GLU A 138 -1.91 -5.30 -8.46
C GLU A 138 -1.89 -3.94 -7.76
N LEU A 139 -2.14 -3.92 -6.43
CA LEU A 139 -1.95 -2.74 -5.59
C LEU A 139 -0.48 -2.27 -5.61
N ALA A 140 0.48 -3.16 -5.42
CA ALA A 140 1.90 -2.78 -5.42
C ALA A 140 2.36 -2.22 -6.78
N LEU A 141 1.78 -2.69 -7.89
CA LEU A 141 2.14 -2.26 -9.25
C LEU A 141 1.73 -0.81 -9.56
N VAL A 142 0.85 -0.16 -8.77
CA VAL A 142 0.45 1.22 -9.01
C VAL A 142 1.37 2.26 -8.36
N PHE A 143 2.22 1.85 -7.44
CA PHE A 143 3.20 2.73 -6.80
C PHE A 143 4.35 3.05 -7.75
N ASP A 144 5.00 4.22 -7.57
CA ASP A 144 6.19 4.59 -8.34
C ASP A 144 7.33 3.59 -8.10
N TYR A 145 7.56 3.24 -6.85
CA TYR A 145 8.61 2.31 -6.44
C TYR A 145 8.07 1.14 -5.62
N ARG A 146 8.70 -0.01 -5.79
CA ARG A 146 8.48 -1.25 -5.02
C ARG A 146 9.80 -1.70 -4.44
N ILE A 147 9.82 -1.89 -3.11
CA ILE A 147 10.96 -2.44 -2.38
C ILE A 147 10.47 -3.71 -1.71
N ALA A 148 11.10 -4.83 -1.99
CA ALA A 148 10.74 -6.12 -1.42
C ALA A 148 11.89 -6.67 -0.58
N THR A 149 11.56 -7.35 0.53
CA THR A 149 12.56 -8.09 1.30
C THR A 149 13.00 -9.34 0.55
N SER A 150 14.24 -9.78 0.75
CA SER A 150 14.77 -11.05 0.22
C SER A 150 14.44 -12.26 1.10
N ALA A 151 13.53 -12.11 2.05
CA ALA A 151 13.11 -13.21 2.92
C ALA A 151 12.41 -14.31 2.11
N LYS A 152 12.62 -15.57 2.45
CA LYS A 152 11.95 -16.71 1.78
C LYS A 152 10.43 -16.70 1.94
N THR A 153 9.91 -15.95 2.91
CA THR A 153 8.49 -15.72 3.14
C THR A 153 7.89 -14.67 2.22
N THR A 154 8.73 -13.89 1.52
CA THR A 154 8.26 -12.92 0.53
C THR A 154 7.98 -13.63 -0.79
N ILE A 155 6.67 -13.75 -1.09
CA ILE A 155 6.14 -14.41 -2.27
C ILE A 155 5.32 -13.39 -3.05
N ILE A 156 5.69 -13.17 -4.30
CA ILE A 156 5.05 -12.18 -5.18
C ILE A 156 4.53 -12.91 -6.41
N GLY A 157 3.23 -12.76 -6.73
CA GLY A 157 2.64 -13.47 -7.87
C GLY A 157 1.20 -13.08 -8.16
N LEU A 158 0.68 -13.61 -9.28
CA LEU A 158 -0.71 -13.42 -9.74
C LEU A 158 -1.39 -14.79 -9.90
N PRO A 159 -1.85 -15.41 -8.78
CA PRO A 159 -2.40 -16.77 -8.79
C PRO A 159 -3.86 -16.86 -9.29
N GLU A 160 -4.43 -15.79 -9.83
CA GLU A 160 -5.84 -15.71 -10.22
C GLU A 160 -6.26 -16.83 -11.17
N VAL A 161 -5.39 -17.22 -12.10
CA VAL A 161 -5.66 -18.31 -13.06
C VAL A 161 -5.92 -19.64 -12.35
N GLN A 162 -5.32 -19.88 -11.19
CA GLN A 162 -5.53 -21.09 -10.39
C GLN A 162 -6.92 -21.12 -9.73
N LEU A 163 -7.59 -19.96 -9.66
CA LEU A 163 -8.96 -19.79 -9.15
C LEU A 163 -9.98 -19.67 -10.28
N GLY A 164 -9.56 -19.79 -11.57
CA GLY A 164 -10.42 -19.64 -12.73
C GLY A 164 -10.85 -18.20 -13.01
N VAL A 165 -10.14 -17.20 -12.48
CA VAL A 165 -10.37 -15.78 -12.73
C VAL A 165 -9.13 -15.10 -13.34
N LEU A 166 -9.27 -13.84 -13.72
CA LEU A 166 -8.17 -13.01 -14.22
C LEU A 166 -7.82 -11.92 -13.19
N PRO A 167 -6.57 -11.40 -13.20
CA PRO A 167 -6.22 -10.24 -12.41
C PRO A 167 -7.09 -9.04 -12.79
N GLY A 168 -7.98 -8.63 -11.88
CA GLY A 168 -9.05 -7.66 -12.12
C GLY A 168 -8.72 -6.21 -11.77
N GLY A 169 -7.58 -5.96 -11.10
CA GLY A 169 -7.13 -4.63 -10.67
C GLY A 169 -6.08 -3.99 -11.58
N GLY A 170 -5.80 -4.59 -12.75
CA GLY A 170 -4.88 -4.05 -13.76
C GLY A 170 -3.53 -4.74 -13.84
N GLY A 171 -3.35 -5.90 -13.21
CA GLY A 171 -2.14 -6.73 -13.30
C GLY A 171 -1.80 -7.11 -14.74
N THR A 172 -2.80 -7.52 -15.51
CA THR A 172 -2.66 -7.85 -16.94
C THR A 172 -2.17 -6.68 -17.79
N THR A 173 -2.35 -5.46 -17.34
CA THR A 173 -1.96 -4.24 -18.06
C THR A 173 -0.62 -3.68 -17.59
N ARG A 174 -0.38 -3.69 -16.27
CA ARG A 174 0.81 -3.06 -15.67
C ARG A 174 2.02 -3.98 -15.70
N LEU A 175 1.83 -5.27 -15.39
CA LEU A 175 2.95 -6.21 -15.29
C LEU A 175 3.77 -6.32 -16.61
N PRO A 176 3.15 -6.47 -17.80
CA PRO A 176 3.90 -6.53 -19.07
C PRO A 176 4.63 -5.24 -19.47
N ARG A 177 4.37 -4.14 -18.75
CA ARG A 177 5.10 -2.88 -18.92
C ARG A 177 6.30 -2.73 -17.99
N MET A 178 6.42 -3.62 -17.01
CA MET A 178 7.45 -3.57 -15.96
C MET A 178 8.51 -4.67 -16.09
N MET A 179 8.21 -5.73 -16.85
CA MET A 179 9.11 -6.85 -17.06
C MET A 179 8.99 -7.36 -18.50
N SER A 180 9.80 -8.37 -18.86
CA SER A 180 9.70 -8.97 -20.18
C SER A 180 8.32 -9.61 -20.41
N LEU A 181 7.82 -9.58 -21.65
CA LEU A 181 6.53 -10.19 -21.98
C LEU A 181 6.48 -11.69 -21.67
N PRO A 182 7.52 -12.51 -21.96
CA PRO A 182 7.53 -13.91 -21.58
C PRO A 182 7.38 -14.13 -20.07
N ASP A 183 8.11 -13.37 -19.24
CA ASP A 183 8.03 -13.50 -17.79
C ASP A 183 6.67 -13.06 -17.25
N ALA A 184 6.10 -11.96 -17.80
CA ALA A 184 4.76 -11.52 -17.45
C ALA A 184 3.70 -12.56 -17.81
N LEU A 185 3.80 -13.19 -18.99
CA LEU A 185 2.89 -14.26 -19.40
C LEU A 185 3.05 -15.51 -18.54
N ASP A 186 4.29 -15.89 -18.17
CA ASP A 186 4.50 -17.02 -17.26
C ASP A 186 3.78 -16.76 -15.93
N MET A 187 3.96 -15.60 -15.32
CA MET A 187 3.28 -15.24 -14.07
C MET A 187 1.76 -15.21 -14.21
N LEU A 188 1.22 -14.61 -15.28
CA LEU A 188 -0.22 -14.47 -15.51
C LEU A 188 -0.91 -15.81 -15.84
N LEU A 189 -0.24 -16.70 -16.59
CA LEU A 189 -0.83 -17.93 -17.10
C LEU A 189 -0.58 -19.14 -16.20
N THR A 190 0.39 -19.09 -15.31
CA THR A 190 0.74 -20.19 -14.40
C THR A 190 0.44 -19.89 -12.93
N GLY A 191 0.26 -18.61 -12.59
CA GLY A 191 0.03 -18.18 -11.22
C GLY A 191 1.26 -18.21 -10.32
N LYS A 192 2.45 -18.17 -10.92
CA LYS A 192 3.74 -18.13 -10.20
C LYS A 192 4.07 -16.73 -9.74
#